data_1aae09db93a7fd733a261bf065ede979
#
_entry.id   1aae09db93a7fd733a261bf065ede979
#
_cell.length_a   1.000
_cell.length_b   1.000
_cell.length_c   1.000
_cell.angle_alpha   90.00
_cell.angle_beta   90.00
_cell.angle_gamma   90.00
#
_symmetry.space_group_name_H-M   'P 1'
#
loop_
_entity.id
_entity.type
_entity.pdbx_description
1 polymer ?
#
loop_
_entity_poly.entity_id
_entity_poly.type
_entity_poly.pdbx_seq_one_letter_code
_entity_poly.pdbx_strand_id
1 'polypeptide(L)'
;MLQLTYDKEEMLIVIDKVVRKTMAMDLTWDWPCGVAYYGVSRAYTKTGNKEYLNMLVQWADEYIELGLPHWTVNTCAMGHMLITLYEETGDQKYWDIVMSKVDYIRNHALRFGDNVLQHTVSVANDFPEQAWADTLFMAAFFLLRVGTKLKDEEMIQDALNQYYWHIKYLQDPSSGFWYHGYNNVKQDHMSGFFWGRANAWGAYTMSQVKIHLKDWYLYPQCMDVECSLRDQLAALKGVQTENGLWRTVLDDEESYEEVSASCGIAAAMINNGNPLHTKYVQKALEGILNHISEDGRVLGVSGGTAVMKDRDGYRNIPKDWIQGWGQGLALAFLSDMLN
;
A
#
# COMPACT_ATOMS: atom_id res chain seq x y z
N MET A 1 -10.11 -19.71 7.58
CA MET A 1 -8.69 -19.57 7.23
C MET A 1 -8.52 -20.06 5.79
N LEU A 2 -7.80 -19.33 4.95
CA LEU A 2 -7.52 -19.76 3.57
C LEU A 2 -6.69 -21.04 3.58
N GLN A 3 -6.99 -21.95 2.66
CA GLN A 3 -6.21 -23.18 2.45
C GLN A 3 -5.38 -22.98 1.18
N LEU A 4 -4.15 -22.50 1.34
CA LEU A 4 -3.23 -22.20 0.24
C LEU A 4 -2.21 -23.34 0.09
N THR A 5 -1.85 -23.65 -1.15
CA THR A 5 -0.87 -24.68 -1.47
C THR A 5 0.38 -24.03 -2.07
N TYR A 6 1.51 -24.16 -1.41
CA TYR A 6 2.81 -23.70 -1.88
C TYR A 6 3.92 -24.44 -1.13
N ASP A 7 5.10 -24.54 -1.72
CA ASP A 7 6.29 -24.98 -1.03
C ASP A 7 6.87 -23.84 -0.18
N LYS A 8 6.96 -24.06 1.14
CA LYS A 8 7.43 -23.02 2.07
C LYS A 8 8.91 -22.71 1.88
N GLU A 9 9.75 -23.69 1.56
CA GLU A 9 11.18 -23.47 1.36
C GLU A 9 11.42 -22.68 0.07
N GLU A 10 10.73 -23.03 -1.00
CA GLU A 10 10.76 -22.27 -2.26
C GLU A 10 10.27 -20.83 -2.05
N MET A 11 9.19 -20.64 -1.29
CA MET A 11 8.66 -19.32 -0.96
C MET A 11 9.70 -18.46 -0.21
N LEU A 12 10.40 -19.03 0.77
CA LEU A 12 11.45 -18.33 1.51
C LEU A 12 12.64 -17.95 0.60
N ILE A 13 13.00 -18.80 -0.37
CA ILE A 13 14.02 -18.49 -1.37
C ILE A 13 13.58 -17.32 -2.26
N VAL A 14 12.33 -17.31 -2.71
CA VAL A 14 11.80 -16.21 -3.51
C VAL A 14 11.79 -14.90 -2.72
N ILE A 15 11.32 -14.92 -1.49
CA ILE A 15 11.33 -13.75 -0.59
C ILE A 15 12.76 -13.21 -0.45
N ASP A 16 13.74 -14.07 -0.18
CA ASP A 16 15.15 -13.65 -0.03
C ASP A 16 15.68 -12.96 -1.29
N LYS A 17 15.43 -13.54 -2.47
CA LYS A 17 15.82 -12.92 -3.76
C LYS A 17 15.21 -11.54 -3.94
N VAL A 18 13.90 -11.39 -3.67
CA VAL A 18 13.21 -10.12 -3.82
C VAL A 18 13.71 -9.10 -2.79
N VAL A 19 13.96 -9.49 -1.53
CA VAL A 19 14.55 -8.62 -0.51
C VAL A 19 15.92 -8.12 -0.95
N ARG A 20 16.85 -9.02 -1.34
CA ARG A 20 18.20 -8.64 -1.78
C ARG A 20 18.16 -7.70 -2.97
N LYS A 21 17.28 -7.98 -3.94
CA LYS A 21 17.09 -7.10 -5.09
C LYS A 21 16.58 -5.74 -4.69
N THR A 22 15.60 -5.68 -3.80
CA THR A 22 15.01 -4.43 -3.30
C THR A 22 16.06 -3.58 -2.57
N MET A 23 16.88 -4.20 -1.71
CA MET A 23 17.95 -3.50 -0.99
C MET A 23 19.11 -3.05 -1.88
N ALA A 24 19.25 -3.66 -3.06
CA ALA A 24 20.25 -3.27 -4.06
C ALA A 24 19.76 -2.18 -5.04
N MET A 25 18.52 -1.72 -4.91
CA MET A 25 17.99 -0.61 -5.72
C MET A 25 18.55 0.73 -5.20
N ASP A 26 18.82 1.65 -6.12
CA ASP A 26 19.18 3.03 -5.79
C ASP A 26 17.89 3.82 -5.46
N LEU A 27 17.41 3.63 -4.23
CA LEU A 27 16.21 4.29 -3.71
C LEU A 27 16.59 5.43 -2.78
N THR A 28 15.93 6.57 -2.95
CA THR A 28 16.10 7.74 -2.09
C THR A 28 15.01 7.78 -1.02
N TRP A 29 15.16 8.67 -0.02
CA TRP A 29 14.16 8.85 1.05
C TRP A 29 12.89 9.50 0.53
N ASP A 30 12.03 8.69 -0.09
CA ASP A 30 10.76 9.10 -0.68
C ASP A 30 9.78 7.92 -0.66
N TRP A 31 8.54 8.14 -1.08
CA TRP A 31 7.46 7.16 -1.04
C TRP A 31 7.78 5.83 -1.78
N PRO A 32 8.51 5.80 -2.92
CA PRO A 32 8.87 4.52 -3.56
C PRO A 32 9.69 3.63 -2.63
N CYS A 33 10.63 4.24 -1.91
CA CYS A 33 11.43 3.59 -0.89
C CYS A 33 10.57 3.17 0.32
N GLY A 34 9.65 4.04 0.76
CA GLY A 34 8.74 3.76 1.88
C GLY A 34 7.91 2.50 1.65
N VAL A 35 7.37 2.32 0.43
CA VAL A 35 6.63 1.11 0.07
C VAL A 35 7.57 -0.10 -0.05
N ALA A 36 8.73 0.06 -0.70
CA ALA A 36 9.72 -1.00 -0.84
C ALA A 36 10.15 -1.55 0.52
N TYR A 37 10.52 -0.68 1.44
CA TYR A 37 11.05 -1.07 2.74
C TYR A 37 9.98 -1.44 3.76
N TYR A 38 8.74 -1.00 3.56
CA TYR A 38 7.61 -1.64 4.23
C TYR A 38 7.54 -3.14 3.88
N GLY A 39 7.69 -3.48 2.59
CA GLY A 39 7.72 -4.88 2.15
C GLY A 39 8.87 -5.68 2.78
N VAL A 40 10.07 -5.11 2.82
CA VAL A 40 11.23 -5.74 3.51
C VAL A 40 10.97 -5.91 5.01
N SER A 41 10.36 -4.91 5.66
CA SER A 41 9.94 -5.01 7.07
C SER A 41 8.92 -6.14 7.29
N ARG A 42 7.98 -6.32 6.37
CA ARG A 42 7.03 -7.44 6.42
C ARG A 42 7.74 -8.79 6.27
N ALA A 43 8.69 -8.89 5.31
CA ALA A 43 9.51 -10.10 5.14
C ALA A 43 10.28 -10.41 6.42
N TYR A 44 10.92 -9.42 7.04
CA TYR A 44 11.58 -9.58 8.34
C TYR A 44 10.61 -10.10 9.41
N THR A 45 9.46 -9.45 9.58
CA THR A 45 8.48 -9.80 10.62
C THR A 45 7.97 -11.23 10.47
N LYS A 46 7.82 -11.73 9.25
CA LYS A 46 7.28 -13.07 8.97
C LYS A 46 8.34 -14.18 8.98
N THR A 47 9.57 -13.87 8.58
CA THR A 47 10.66 -14.87 8.50
C THR A 47 11.54 -14.89 9.73
N GLY A 48 11.62 -13.79 10.49
CA GLY A 48 12.57 -13.60 11.59
C GLY A 48 14.02 -13.42 11.12
N ASN A 49 14.27 -13.26 9.81
CA ASN A 49 15.63 -13.14 9.28
C ASN A 49 16.26 -11.80 9.65
N LYS A 50 17.16 -11.82 10.62
CA LYS A 50 17.86 -10.62 11.16
C LYS A 50 18.71 -9.89 10.12
N GLU A 51 19.13 -10.55 9.05
CA GLU A 51 19.88 -9.90 7.96
C GLU A 51 19.03 -8.80 7.29
N TYR A 52 17.72 -9.06 7.08
CA TYR A 52 16.81 -8.06 6.51
C TYR A 52 16.67 -6.82 7.39
N LEU A 53 16.57 -7.02 8.70
CA LEU A 53 16.55 -5.92 9.67
C LEU A 53 17.85 -5.11 9.61
N ASN A 54 19.01 -5.79 9.60
CA ASN A 54 20.32 -5.14 9.57
C ASN A 54 20.51 -4.30 8.31
N MET A 55 20.05 -4.79 7.15
CA MET A 55 20.07 -4.03 5.89
C MET A 55 19.24 -2.74 6.00
N LEU A 56 18.03 -2.82 6.57
CA LEU A 56 17.17 -1.65 6.77
C LEU A 56 17.79 -0.65 7.77
N VAL A 57 18.37 -1.13 8.86
CA VAL A 57 19.07 -0.29 9.86
C VAL A 57 20.22 0.46 9.19
N GLN A 58 21.10 -0.25 8.49
CA GLN A 58 22.23 0.37 7.81
C GLN A 58 21.79 1.46 6.84
N TRP A 59 20.82 1.15 5.97
CA TRP A 59 20.31 2.10 4.99
C TRP A 59 19.66 3.33 5.66
N ALA A 60 18.84 3.11 6.70
CA ALA A 60 18.17 4.19 7.39
C ALA A 60 19.15 5.13 8.10
N ASP A 61 20.19 4.57 8.74
CA ASP A 61 21.21 5.34 9.44
C ASP A 61 22.01 6.23 8.49
N GLU A 62 22.42 5.70 7.34
CA GLU A 62 23.13 6.45 6.30
C GLU A 62 22.29 7.66 5.81
N TYR A 63 20.99 7.48 5.57
CA TYR A 63 20.12 8.58 5.12
C TYR A 63 19.79 9.58 6.23
N ILE A 64 19.66 9.14 7.47
CA ILE A 64 19.42 10.04 8.62
C ILE A 64 20.64 10.97 8.82
N GLU A 65 21.86 10.45 8.67
CA GLU A 65 23.08 11.25 8.74
C GLU A 65 23.20 12.30 7.62
N LEU A 66 22.67 12.00 6.42
CA LEU A 66 22.64 12.93 5.28
C LEU A 66 21.62 14.05 5.45
N GLY A 67 20.68 13.91 6.36
CA GLY A 67 19.57 14.83 6.56
C GLY A 67 18.33 14.47 5.74
N LEU A 68 17.17 14.59 6.36
CA LEU A 68 15.90 14.14 5.77
C LEU A 68 15.26 15.26 4.94
N PRO A 69 14.59 14.91 3.82
CA PRO A 69 13.86 15.87 2.99
C PRO A 69 12.60 16.38 3.68
N HIS A 70 11.96 17.38 3.06
CA HIS A 70 10.68 17.91 3.51
C HIS A 70 9.59 16.84 3.51
N TRP A 71 8.65 16.95 4.46
CA TRP A 71 7.50 16.07 4.56
C TRP A 71 6.44 16.41 3.51
N THR A 72 5.90 15.38 2.91
CA THR A 72 4.66 15.40 2.12
C THR A 72 3.80 14.24 2.59
N VAL A 73 2.55 14.17 2.16
CA VAL A 73 1.69 13.01 2.46
C VAL A 73 2.38 11.72 1.98
N ASN A 74 2.93 11.72 0.77
CA ASN A 74 3.59 10.54 0.22
C ASN A 74 4.84 10.10 0.99
N THR A 75 5.69 11.04 1.44
CA THR A 75 6.90 10.68 2.19
C THR A 75 6.61 10.09 3.56
N CYS A 76 5.38 10.21 4.07
CA CYS A 76 4.99 9.54 5.33
C CYS A 76 5.04 8.01 5.22
N ALA A 77 5.02 7.43 4.01
CA ALA A 77 5.24 5.99 3.79
C ALA A 77 6.55 5.47 4.40
N MET A 78 7.60 6.31 4.47
CA MET A 78 8.86 5.96 5.15
C MET A 78 8.67 5.62 6.64
N GLY A 79 7.64 6.16 7.27
CA GLY A 79 7.30 5.88 8.66
C GLY A 79 6.99 4.41 8.94
N HIS A 80 6.50 3.67 7.96
CA HIS A 80 6.19 2.24 8.14
C HIS A 80 7.42 1.40 8.50
N MET A 81 8.54 1.63 7.81
CA MET A 81 9.81 0.99 8.12
C MET A 81 10.33 1.44 9.49
N LEU A 82 10.32 2.75 9.75
CA LEU A 82 10.84 3.33 10.98
C LEU A 82 10.14 2.81 12.25
N ILE A 83 8.82 2.54 12.18
CA ILE A 83 8.09 1.89 13.28
C ILE A 83 8.73 0.52 13.58
N THR A 84 8.99 -0.28 12.56
CA THR A 84 9.60 -1.61 12.72
C THR A 84 11.03 -1.50 13.28
N LEU A 85 11.83 -0.55 12.76
CA LEU A 85 13.19 -0.34 13.28
C LEU A 85 13.18 0.03 14.77
N TYR A 86 12.31 0.94 15.18
CA TYR A 86 12.16 1.28 16.60
C TYR A 86 11.73 0.09 17.46
N GLU A 87 10.74 -0.69 16.98
CA GLU A 87 10.21 -1.86 17.70
C GLU A 87 11.29 -2.92 17.95
N GLU A 88 12.19 -3.10 17.00
CA GLU A 88 13.21 -4.16 17.03
C GLU A 88 14.54 -3.74 17.66
N THR A 89 14.90 -2.47 17.54
CA THR A 89 16.20 -1.97 18.05
C THR A 89 16.07 -1.21 19.36
N GLY A 90 14.91 -0.61 19.63
CA GLY A 90 14.71 0.32 20.75
C GLY A 90 15.39 1.67 20.56
N ASP A 91 15.98 1.95 19.38
CA ASP A 91 16.70 3.20 19.14
C ASP A 91 15.71 4.36 18.94
N GLN A 92 15.76 5.32 19.85
CA GLN A 92 14.84 6.45 19.93
C GLN A 92 14.89 7.34 18.68
N LYS A 93 16.03 7.41 17.96
CA LYS A 93 16.13 8.23 16.73
C LYS A 93 15.07 7.88 15.68
N TYR A 94 14.71 6.61 15.52
CA TYR A 94 13.69 6.20 14.57
C TYR A 94 12.29 6.67 15.01
N TRP A 95 12.01 6.58 16.31
CA TRP A 95 10.75 7.03 16.87
C TRP A 95 10.59 8.55 16.80
N ASP A 96 11.65 9.30 17.01
CA ASP A 96 11.64 10.77 16.90
C ASP A 96 11.26 11.19 15.46
N ILE A 97 11.75 10.47 14.44
CA ILE A 97 11.37 10.72 13.05
C ILE A 97 9.91 10.31 12.80
N VAL A 98 9.45 9.18 13.35
CA VAL A 98 8.04 8.77 13.29
C VAL A 98 7.15 9.87 13.87
N MET A 99 7.48 10.39 15.03
CA MET A 99 6.68 11.45 15.68
C MET A 99 6.75 12.79 14.94
N SER A 100 7.86 13.11 14.29
CA SER A 100 7.97 14.27 13.39
C SER A 100 7.02 14.14 12.17
N LYS A 101 6.84 12.92 11.62
CA LYS A 101 5.85 12.67 10.55
C LYS A 101 4.41 12.77 11.06
N VAL A 102 4.15 12.31 12.26
CA VAL A 102 2.85 12.48 12.92
C VAL A 102 2.53 13.97 13.12
N ASP A 103 3.50 14.74 13.60
CA ASP A 103 3.36 16.19 13.74
C ASP A 103 3.03 16.86 12.40
N TYR A 104 3.76 16.49 11.34
CA TYR A 104 3.46 16.97 10.00
C TYR A 104 2.01 16.66 9.58
N ILE A 105 1.55 15.40 9.72
CA ILE A 105 0.19 15.02 9.33
C ILE A 105 -0.88 15.78 10.12
N ARG A 106 -0.68 15.96 11.43
CA ARG A 106 -1.68 16.57 12.31
C ARG A 106 -1.71 18.09 12.21
N ASN A 107 -0.56 18.73 12.01
CA ASN A 107 -0.42 20.18 12.20
C ASN A 107 -0.01 20.95 10.92
N HIS A 108 0.51 20.28 9.90
CA HIS A 108 1.09 20.95 8.73
C HIS A 108 0.56 20.44 7.39
N ALA A 109 0.07 19.21 7.32
CA ALA A 109 -0.49 18.66 6.10
C ALA A 109 -1.75 19.43 5.68
N LEU A 110 -1.85 19.72 4.39
CA LEU A 110 -3.02 20.37 3.82
C LEU A 110 -4.24 19.46 3.92
N ARG A 111 -5.39 20.08 4.22
CA ARG A 111 -6.67 19.38 4.36
C ARG A 111 -7.80 20.19 3.74
N PHE A 112 -8.89 19.51 3.41
CA PHE A 112 -10.10 20.12 2.87
C PHE A 112 -11.37 19.45 3.41
N GLY A 113 -12.54 20.06 3.17
CA GLY A 113 -13.83 19.51 3.56
C GLY A 113 -13.87 19.11 5.04
N ASP A 114 -14.30 17.89 5.30
CA ASP A 114 -14.40 17.31 6.65
C ASP A 114 -13.05 16.78 7.15
N ASN A 115 -12.02 17.61 7.06
CA ASN A 115 -10.68 17.32 7.56
C ASN A 115 -9.95 16.20 6.79
N VAL A 116 -10.23 16.06 5.48
CA VAL A 116 -9.60 15.08 4.61
C VAL A 116 -8.21 15.52 4.21
N LEU A 117 -7.24 14.64 4.26
CA LEU A 117 -5.88 14.91 3.82
C LEU A 117 -5.85 15.18 2.32
N GLN A 118 -5.32 16.36 1.95
CA GLN A 118 -5.00 16.66 0.56
C GLN A 118 -3.78 15.85 0.12
N HIS A 119 -3.88 15.20 -1.03
CA HIS A 119 -2.75 14.43 -1.56
C HIS A 119 -1.59 15.34 -1.95
N THR A 120 -0.38 15.03 -1.48
CA THR A 120 0.84 15.77 -1.81
C THR A 120 1.99 14.82 -2.06
N VAL A 121 2.73 15.03 -3.16
CA VAL A 121 3.89 14.23 -3.56
C VAL A 121 5.18 15.01 -3.38
N SER A 122 5.17 16.31 -3.69
CA SER A 122 6.27 17.25 -3.50
C SER A 122 5.71 18.65 -3.26
N VAL A 123 6.57 19.59 -2.94
CA VAL A 123 6.16 21.01 -2.77
C VAL A 123 5.50 21.56 -4.05
N ALA A 124 5.92 21.12 -5.23
CA ALA A 124 5.36 21.54 -6.51
C ALA A 124 4.10 20.74 -6.95
N ASN A 125 3.87 19.56 -6.34
CA ASN A 125 2.76 18.65 -6.64
C ASN A 125 1.91 18.46 -5.39
N ASP A 126 1.17 19.49 -5.03
CA ASP A 126 0.33 19.56 -3.83
C ASP A 126 -1.16 19.25 -4.08
N PHE A 127 -1.58 19.12 -5.34
CA PHE A 127 -2.90 18.70 -5.79
C PHE A 127 -4.06 19.33 -4.97
N PRO A 128 -4.33 20.64 -5.13
CA PRO A 128 -5.27 21.36 -4.28
C PRO A 128 -6.64 20.69 -4.17
N GLU A 129 -7.07 20.44 -2.93
CA GLU A 129 -8.33 19.78 -2.56
C GLU A 129 -8.60 18.44 -3.29
N GLN A 130 -7.55 17.63 -3.49
CA GLN A 130 -7.71 16.30 -4.07
C GLN A 130 -7.45 15.19 -3.04
N ALA A 131 -8.38 14.23 -2.98
CA ALA A 131 -8.21 12.96 -2.31
C ALA A 131 -7.78 11.89 -3.33
N TRP A 132 -6.70 11.16 -3.05
CA TRP A 132 -6.24 10.05 -3.87
C TRP A 132 -6.17 8.78 -3.03
N ALA A 133 -6.42 7.63 -3.65
CA ALA A 133 -6.38 6.33 -2.96
C ALA A 133 -5.01 6.05 -2.30
N ASP A 134 -3.95 6.54 -2.90
CA ASP A 134 -2.56 6.45 -2.42
C ASP A 134 -2.39 7.01 -1.01
N THR A 135 -3.12 8.08 -0.65
CA THR A 135 -3.07 8.70 0.68
C THR A 135 -3.37 7.72 1.80
N LEU A 136 -4.21 6.70 1.53
CA LEU A 136 -4.54 5.69 2.53
C LEU A 136 -3.31 4.89 2.94
N PHE A 137 -2.47 4.46 1.99
CA PHE A 137 -1.24 3.75 2.34
C PHE A 137 -0.19 4.71 2.91
N MET A 138 0.00 5.85 2.26
CA MET A 138 1.10 6.75 2.58
C MET A 138 0.97 7.37 3.97
N ALA A 139 -0.24 7.85 4.33
CA ALA A 139 -0.46 8.61 5.55
C ALA A 139 -1.48 7.98 6.50
N ALA A 140 -2.68 7.61 6.04
CA ALA A 140 -3.75 7.15 6.93
C ALA A 140 -3.40 5.85 7.65
N PHE A 141 -2.88 4.86 6.94
CA PHE A 141 -2.42 3.59 7.52
C PHE A 141 -1.22 3.79 8.46
N PHE A 142 -0.29 4.66 8.09
CA PHE A 142 0.81 5.02 8.98
C PHE A 142 0.29 5.63 10.29
N LEU A 143 -0.62 6.61 10.20
CA LEU A 143 -1.22 7.26 11.37
C LEU A 143 -1.98 6.27 12.26
N LEU A 144 -2.73 5.33 11.65
CA LEU A 144 -3.42 4.26 12.38
C LEU A 144 -2.44 3.38 13.17
N ARG A 145 -1.33 2.96 12.55
CA ARG A 145 -0.30 2.16 13.21
C ARG A 145 0.30 2.87 14.43
N VAL A 146 0.61 4.16 14.30
CA VAL A 146 1.16 4.94 15.40
C VAL A 146 0.12 5.18 16.50
N GLY A 147 -1.10 5.58 16.12
CA GLY A 147 -2.19 5.82 17.04
C GLY A 147 -2.55 4.60 17.89
N THR A 148 -2.63 3.43 17.25
CA THR A 148 -2.88 2.16 17.96
C THR A 148 -1.73 1.77 18.90
N LYS A 149 -0.49 1.99 18.49
CA LYS A 149 0.69 1.74 19.32
C LYS A 149 0.72 2.63 20.57
N LEU A 150 0.41 3.90 20.41
CA LEU A 150 0.36 4.88 21.50
C LEU A 150 -0.94 4.84 22.31
N LYS A 151 -1.97 4.15 21.82
CA LYS A 151 -3.34 4.21 22.33
C LYS A 151 -3.87 5.66 22.35
N ASP A 152 -3.50 6.42 21.32
CA ASP A 152 -3.94 7.82 21.11
C ASP A 152 -5.25 7.81 20.34
N GLU A 153 -6.35 8.06 21.06
CA GLU A 153 -7.70 8.04 20.53
C GLU A 153 -7.92 9.07 19.42
N GLU A 154 -7.40 10.29 19.57
CA GLU A 154 -7.54 11.34 18.56
C GLU A 154 -6.85 10.96 17.25
N MET A 155 -5.69 10.33 17.36
CA MET A 155 -4.92 9.87 16.20
C MET A 155 -5.61 8.70 15.50
N ILE A 156 -6.18 7.77 16.26
CA ILE A 156 -6.98 6.66 15.72
C ILE A 156 -8.20 7.21 14.99
N GLN A 157 -8.92 8.15 15.59
CA GLN A 157 -10.10 8.77 14.98
C GLN A 157 -9.74 9.56 13.70
N ASP A 158 -8.64 10.31 13.69
CA ASP A 158 -8.18 11.00 12.48
C ASP A 158 -7.86 9.99 11.37
N ALA A 159 -7.13 8.93 11.67
CA ALA A 159 -6.85 7.88 10.70
C ALA A 159 -8.14 7.25 10.14
N LEU A 160 -9.08 6.88 10.99
CA LEU A 160 -10.36 6.28 10.57
C LEU A 160 -11.23 7.27 9.79
N ASN A 161 -11.16 8.56 10.11
CA ASN A 161 -11.81 9.62 9.34
C ASN A 161 -11.26 9.70 7.90
N GLN A 162 -9.93 9.50 7.72
CA GLN A 162 -9.37 9.42 6.37
C GLN A 162 -9.93 8.23 5.60
N TYR A 163 -10.03 7.03 6.19
CA TYR A 163 -10.66 5.88 5.54
C TYR A 163 -12.12 6.17 5.17
N TYR A 164 -12.91 6.70 6.09
CA TYR A 164 -14.32 6.99 5.87
C TYR A 164 -14.54 7.92 4.67
N TRP A 165 -13.83 9.05 4.63
CA TRP A 165 -14.00 10.03 3.57
C TRP A 165 -13.41 9.58 2.23
N HIS A 166 -12.29 8.85 2.22
CA HIS A 166 -11.77 8.27 0.98
C HIS A 166 -12.74 7.22 0.41
N ILE A 167 -13.40 6.41 1.24
CA ILE A 167 -14.46 5.51 0.81
C ILE A 167 -15.59 6.31 0.15
N LYS A 168 -16.07 7.37 0.80
CA LYS A 168 -17.17 8.20 0.27
C LYS A 168 -16.83 8.89 -1.05
N TYR A 169 -15.58 9.33 -1.21
CA TYR A 169 -15.13 10.03 -2.41
C TYR A 169 -14.75 9.08 -3.55
N LEU A 170 -14.19 7.92 -3.26
CA LEU A 170 -13.50 7.13 -4.27
C LEU A 170 -14.20 5.81 -4.62
N GLN A 171 -14.96 5.21 -3.72
CA GLN A 171 -15.63 3.96 -4.06
C GLN A 171 -16.91 4.20 -4.87
N ASP A 172 -16.99 3.58 -6.05
CA ASP A 172 -18.22 3.54 -6.81
C ASP A 172 -19.20 2.54 -6.16
N PRO A 173 -20.36 3.02 -5.66
CA PRO A 173 -21.30 2.15 -4.96
C PRO A 173 -21.98 1.12 -5.87
N SER A 174 -21.95 1.33 -7.19
CA SER A 174 -22.59 0.42 -8.15
C SER A 174 -21.72 -0.77 -8.51
N SER A 175 -20.41 -0.57 -8.64
CA SER A 175 -19.46 -1.61 -9.01
C SER A 175 -18.65 -2.15 -7.82
N GLY A 176 -18.43 -1.33 -6.79
CA GLY A 176 -17.52 -1.61 -5.68
C GLY A 176 -16.07 -1.27 -5.97
N PHE A 177 -15.71 -0.92 -7.20
CA PHE A 177 -14.36 -0.47 -7.54
C PHE A 177 -14.07 0.93 -7.02
N TRP A 178 -12.79 1.28 -6.97
CA TRP A 178 -12.32 2.59 -6.55
C TRP A 178 -11.77 3.40 -7.73
N TYR A 179 -12.21 4.66 -7.82
CA TYR A 179 -11.55 5.67 -8.64
C TYR A 179 -10.18 6.01 -8.07
N HIS A 180 -9.29 6.52 -8.92
CA HIS A 180 -7.93 6.90 -8.52
C HIS A 180 -7.92 8.09 -7.57
N GLY A 181 -8.68 9.14 -7.92
CA GLY A 181 -8.75 10.36 -7.16
C GLY A 181 -10.08 11.10 -7.31
N TYR A 182 -10.29 12.08 -6.43
CA TYR A 182 -11.44 12.97 -6.40
C TYR A 182 -10.99 14.41 -6.20
N ASN A 183 -11.56 15.33 -6.96
CA ASN A 183 -11.31 16.77 -6.85
C ASN A 183 -12.51 17.45 -6.19
N ASN A 184 -12.32 17.97 -4.98
CA ASN A 184 -13.40 18.59 -4.20
C ASN A 184 -13.86 19.92 -4.78
N VAL A 185 -13.00 20.68 -5.46
CA VAL A 185 -13.38 21.94 -6.10
C VAL A 185 -14.29 21.69 -7.29
N LYS A 186 -13.96 20.69 -8.11
CA LYS A 186 -14.73 20.33 -9.32
C LYS A 186 -15.88 19.38 -9.05
N GLN A 187 -15.92 18.74 -7.88
CA GLN A 187 -16.88 17.71 -7.51
C GLN A 187 -16.92 16.55 -8.53
N ASP A 188 -15.72 16.11 -8.95
CA ASP A 188 -15.57 15.01 -9.91
C ASP A 188 -14.39 14.09 -9.56
N HIS A 189 -14.35 12.90 -10.19
CA HIS A 189 -13.26 11.94 -10.02
C HIS A 189 -12.05 12.24 -10.91
N MET A 190 -12.03 13.35 -11.64
CA MET A 190 -10.99 13.75 -12.61
C MET A 190 -10.79 12.72 -13.72
N SER A 191 -11.03 11.45 -13.44
CA SER A 191 -10.90 10.29 -14.31
C SER A 191 -11.99 9.31 -13.95
N GLY A 192 -12.80 8.92 -14.93
CA GLY A 192 -13.89 7.94 -14.75
C GLY A 192 -13.43 6.48 -14.82
N PHE A 193 -12.15 6.20 -14.53
CA PHE A 193 -11.56 4.86 -14.71
C PHE A 193 -11.10 4.26 -13.38
N PHE A 194 -11.22 2.94 -13.27
CA PHE A 194 -10.86 2.17 -12.08
C PHE A 194 -9.42 1.67 -12.19
N TRP A 195 -8.48 2.52 -11.81
CA TRP A 195 -7.07 2.16 -11.83
C TRP A 195 -6.75 1.03 -10.84
N GLY A 196 -6.09 -0.03 -11.32
CA GLY A 196 -5.84 -1.25 -10.55
C GLY A 196 -5.04 -1.00 -9.27
N ARG A 197 -3.98 -0.19 -9.32
CA ARG A 197 -3.16 0.10 -8.13
C ARG A 197 -3.89 0.99 -7.12
N ALA A 198 -4.80 1.89 -7.52
CA ALA A 198 -5.67 2.59 -6.59
C ALA A 198 -6.54 1.61 -5.81
N ASN A 199 -7.09 0.62 -6.50
CA ASN A 199 -7.86 -0.45 -5.87
C ASN A 199 -7.00 -1.32 -4.94
N ALA A 200 -5.73 -1.54 -5.28
CA ALA A 200 -4.80 -2.22 -4.40
C ALA A 200 -4.52 -1.42 -3.12
N TRP A 201 -4.28 -0.11 -3.22
CA TRP A 201 -4.07 0.75 -2.05
C TRP A 201 -5.27 0.72 -1.09
N GLY A 202 -6.50 0.90 -1.64
CA GLY A 202 -7.72 0.84 -0.85
C GLY A 202 -7.91 -0.51 -0.18
N ALA A 203 -7.92 -1.60 -0.96
CA ALA A 203 -8.15 -2.95 -0.44
C ALA A 203 -7.10 -3.37 0.58
N TYR A 204 -5.81 -3.17 0.27
CA TYR A 204 -4.72 -3.56 1.16
C TYR A 204 -4.81 -2.84 2.50
N THR A 205 -4.91 -1.52 2.50
CA THR A 205 -4.92 -0.74 3.74
C THR A 205 -6.18 -0.96 4.57
N MET A 206 -7.35 -1.09 3.96
CA MET A 206 -8.57 -1.46 4.66
C MET A 206 -8.46 -2.84 5.34
N SER A 207 -7.81 -3.80 4.69
CA SER A 207 -7.58 -5.14 5.26
C SER A 207 -6.66 -5.12 6.50
N GLN A 208 -5.84 -4.07 6.65
CA GLN A 208 -4.94 -3.91 7.80
C GLN A 208 -5.63 -3.32 9.04
N VAL A 209 -6.80 -2.68 8.89
CA VAL A 209 -7.46 -1.98 10.02
C VAL A 209 -7.69 -2.90 11.20
N LYS A 210 -8.32 -4.05 11.00
CA LYS A 210 -8.58 -5.03 12.08
C LYS A 210 -7.31 -5.73 12.61
N ILE A 211 -6.27 -5.80 11.81
CA ILE A 211 -5.00 -6.40 12.22
C ILE A 211 -4.33 -5.51 13.28
N HIS A 212 -4.36 -4.20 13.06
CA HIS A 212 -3.73 -3.23 13.95
C HIS A 212 -4.65 -2.75 15.07
N LEU A 213 -5.92 -2.45 14.78
CA LEU A 213 -6.90 -1.95 15.74
C LEU A 213 -7.73 -3.13 16.29
N LYS A 214 -7.32 -3.71 17.44
CA LYS A 214 -7.98 -4.89 18.00
C LYS A 214 -9.42 -4.61 18.45
N ASP A 215 -9.67 -3.42 18.97
CA ASP A 215 -10.98 -2.97 19.44
C ASP A 215 -11.79 -2.24 18.34
N TRP A 216 -11.55 -2.59 17.07
CA TRP A 216 -12.16 -1.99 15.87
C TRP A 216 -13.69 -1.87 15.97
N TYR A 217 -14.36 -2.78 16.66
CA TYR A 217 -15.83 -2.79 16.83
C TYR A 217 -16.35 -1.63 17.68
N LEU A 218 -15.48 -0.91 18.40
CA LEU A 218 -15.83 0.31 19.14
C LEU A 218 -15.92 1.54 18.24
N TYR A 219 -15.46 1.45 16.99
CA TYR A 219 -15.38 2.58 16.05
C TYR A 219 -16.40 2.41 14.92
N PRO A 220 -17.43 3.27 14.84
CA PRO A 220 -18.44 3.17 13.78
C PRO A 220 -17.87 3.16 12.37
N GLN A 221 -16.81 3.96 12.10
CA GLN A 221 -16.15 4.03 10.78
C GLN A 221 -15.60 2.68 10.33
N CYS A 222 -15.26 1.79 11.25
CA CYS A 222 -14.76 0.46 10.90
C CYS A 222 -15.84 -0.41 10.24
N MET A 223 -17.13 -0.13 10.46
CA MET A 223 -18.20 -0.80 9.72
C MET A 223 -18.22 -0.35 8.25
N ASP A 224 -18.00 0.95 7.98
CA ASP A 224 -17.88 1.43 6.61
C ASP A 224 -16.66 0.81 5.91
N VAL A 225 -15.51 0.71 6.60
CA VAL A 225 -14.30 0.04 6.09
C VAL A 225 -14.58 -1.43 5.74
N GLU A 226 -15.26 -2.18 6.61
CA GLU A 226 -15.57 -3.59 6.38
C GLU A 226 -16.56 -3.78 5.21
N CYS A 227 -17.59 -2.96 5.14
CA CYS A 227 -18.55 -3.01 4.04
C CYS A 227 -17.88 -2.66 2.71
N SER A 228 -17.09 -1.58 2.69
CA SER A 228 -16.33 -1.15 1.52
C SER A 228 -15.36 -2.23 1.03
N LEU A 229 -14.57 -2.81 1.94
CA LEU A 229 -13.62 -3.88 1.61
C LEU A 229 -14.34 -5.12 1.07
N ARG A 230 -15.45 -5.54 1.70
CA ARG A 230 -16.25 -6.69 1.24
C ARG A 230 -16.73 -6.49 -0.19
N ASP A 231 -17.31 -5.32 -0.46
CA ASP A 231 -17.90 -5.00 -1.76
C ASP A 231 -16.80 -4.87 -2.83
N GLN A 232 -15.68 -4.24 -2.49
CA GLN A 232 -14.52 -4.13 -3.37
C GLN A 232 -13.90 -5.51 -3.70
N LEU A 233 -13.67 -6.37 -2.69
CA LEU A 233 -13.13 -7.70 -2.93
C LEU A 233 -14.10 -8.59 -3.72
N ALA A 234 -15.42 -8.40 -3.57
CA ALA A 234 -16.41 -9.08 -4.40
C ALA A 234 -16.31 -8.66 -5.87
N ALA A 235 -16.20 -7.36 -6.14
CA ALA A 235 -16.01 -6.83 -7.49
C ALA A 235 -14.69 -7.30 -8.13
N LEU A 236 -13.59 -7.22 -7.39
CA LEU A 236 -12.26 -7.63 -7.85
C LEU A 236 -12.17 -9.10 -8.26
N LYS A 237 -12.90 -9.99 -7.59
CA LYS A 237 -12.99 -11.40 -8.01
C LYS A 237 -13.57 -11.57 -9.41
N GLY A 238 -14.48 -10.69 -9.82
CA GLY A 238 -15.14 -10.75 -11.13
C GLY A 238 -14.25 -10.36 -12.30
N VAL A 239 -13.14 -9.66 -12.04
CA VAL A 239 -12.23 -9.13 -13.08
C VAL A 239 -10.80 -9.67 -12.98
N GLN A 240 -10.57 -10.71 -12.17
CA GLN A 240 -9.29 -11.43 -12.17
C GLN A 240 -9.10 -12.13 -13.52
N THR A 241 -7.97 -11.91 -14.16
CA THR A 241 -7.63 -12.49 -15.47
C THR A 241 -7.39 -14.00 -15.38
N GLU A 242 -7.29 -14.64 -16.54
CA GLU A 242 -6.95 -16.07 -16.62
C GLU A 242 -5.56 -16.38 -16.07
N ASN A 243 -4.64 -15.41 -16.12
CA ASN A 243 -3.29 -15.54 -15.55
C ASN A 243 -3.24 -15.26 -14.03
N GLY A 244 -4.38 -14.98 -13.40
CA GLY A 244 -4.47 -14.74 -11.96
C GLY A 244 -4.19 -13.30 -11.53
N LEU A 245 -3.94 -12.40 -12.45
CA LEU A 245 -3.59 -11.01 -12.18
C LEU A 245 -4.78 -10.06 -12.35
N TRP A 246 -4.58 -8.78 -12.08
CA TRP A 246 -5.53 -7.71 -12.33
C TRP A 246 -4.93 -6.68 -13.29
N ARG A 247 -5.79 -6.09 -14.09
CA ARG A 247 -5.39 -5.12 -15.13
C ARG A 247 -5.10 -3.75 -14.54
N THR A 248 -4.31 -2.94 -15.26
CA THR A 248 -4.05 -1.55 -14.89
C THR A 248 -5.31 -0.68 -14.89
N VAL A 249 -6.29 -0.97 -15.76
CA VAL A 249 -7.67 -0.46 -15.68
C VAL A 249 -8.58 -1.67 -15.55
N LEU A 250 -9.27 -1.81 -14.41
CA LEU A 250 -9.92 -3.06 -14.00
C LEU A 250 -11.06 -3.51 -14.92
N ASP A 251 -11.81 -2.57 -15.49
CA ASP A 251 -12.95 -2.79 -16.38
C ASP A 251 -12.59 -2.68 -17.87
N ASP A 252 -11.31 -2.83 -18.20
CA ASP A 252 -10.78 -2.66 -19.55
C ASP A 252 -9.97 -3.89 -20.00
N GLU A 253 -10.59 -4.71 -20.83
CA GLU A 253 -9.99 -5.97 -21.31
C GLU A 253 -8.75 -5.77 -22.20
N GLU A 254 -8.56 -4.60 -22.79
CA GLU A 254 -7.38 -4.26 -23.59
C GLU A 254 -6.20 -3.75 -22.74
N SER A 255 -6.45 -3.44 -21.45
CA SER A 255 -5.41 -3.03 -20.53
C SER A 255 -4.51 -4.20 -20.16
N TYR A 256 -3.22 -3.90 -19.99
CA TYR A 256 -2.24 -4.91 -19.53
C TYR A 256 -2.48 -5.32 -18.07
N GLU A 257 -2.05 -6.53 -17.74
CA GLU A 257 -1.97 -7.03 -16.37
C GLU A 257 -0.87 -6.28 -15.61
N GLU A 258 -1.19 -5.80 -14.41
CA GLU A 258 -0.33 -4.95 -13.60
C GLU A 258 0.01 -5.64 -12.27
N VAL A 259 1.29 -5.93 -12.07
CA VAL A 259 1.73 -6.84 -11.00
C VAL A 259 1.66 -6.22 -9.63
N SER A 260 1.93 -4.91 -9.47
CA SER A 260 1.83 -4.28 -8.15
C SER A 260 0.38 -4.20 -7.65
N ALA A 261 -0.57 -3.92 -8.54
CA ALA A 261 -1.99 -3.98 -8.22
C ALA A 261 -2.39 -5.40 -7.79
N SER A 262 -1.92 -6.39 -8.55
CA SER A 262 -2.21 -7.80 -8.27
C SER A 262 -1.67 -8.24 -6.90
N CYS A 263 -0.46 -7.83 -6.54
CA CYS A 263 0.12 -8.12 -5.23
C CYS A 263 -0.70 -7.49 -4.09
N GLY A 264 -1.04 -6.21 -4.19
CA GLY A 264 -1.82 -5.53 -3.14
C GLY A 264 -3.23 -6.10 -2.98
N ILE A 265 -3.92 -6.42 -4.09
CA ILE A 265 -5.26 -7.03 -4.07
C ILE A 265 -5.19 -8.43 -3.45
N ALA A 266 -4.25 -9.27 -3.88
CA ALA A 266 -4.10 -10.63 -3.35
C ALA A 266 -3.73 -10.62 -1.86
N ALA A 267 -2.86 -9.73 -1.41
CA ALA A 267 -2.53 -9.54 -0.01
C ALA A 267 -3.76 -9.12 0.81
N ALA A 268 -4.60 -8.22 0.28
CA ALA A 268 -5.86 -7.84 0.93
C ALA A 268 -6.81 -9.04 1.09
N MET A 269 -6.89 -9.92 0.10
CA MET A 269 -7.70 -11.14 0.17
C MET A 269 -7.19 -12.12 1.25
N ILE A 270 -5.85 -12.24 1.41
CA ILE A 270 -5.26 -13.05 2.49
C ILE A 270 -5.64 -12.44 3.84
N ASN A 271 -5.40 -11.16 4.02
CA ASN A 271 -5.59 -10.45 5.28
C ASN A 271 -7.07 -10.37 5.71
N ASN A 272 -8.00 -10.34 4.75
CA ASN A 272 -9.43 -10.46 5.03
C ASN A 272 -9.80 -11.83 5.62
N GLY A 273 -9.05 -12.89 5.31
CA GLY A 273 -9.19 -14.22 5.90
C GLY A 273 -10.40 -15.03 5.43
N ASN A 274 -11.21 -14.55 4.49
CA ASN A 274 -12.39 -15.26 4.01
C ASN A 274 -11.98 -16.44 3.12
N PRO A 275 -12.38 -17.70 3.44
CA PRO A 275 -12.04 -18.88 2.64
C PRO A 275 -12.47 -18.81 1.17
N LEU A 276 -13.49 -18.02 0.84
CA LEU A 276 -13.94 -17.82 -0.54
C LEU A 276 -12.91 -17.12 -1.43
N HIS A 277 -11.84 -16.57 -0.85
CA HIS A 277 -10.74 -15.97 -1.60
C HIS A 277 -9.65 -16.98 -1.99
N THR A 278 -9.63 -18.18 -1.41
CA THR A 278 -8.54 -19.16 -1.59
C THR A 278 -8.17 -19.38 -3.06
N LYS A 279 -9.14 -19.66 -3.93
CA LYS A 279 -8.85 -19.92 -5.35
C LYS A 279 -8.27 -18.70 -6.08
N TYR A 280 -8.68 -17.50 -5.70
CA TYR A 280 -8.20 -16.24 -6.32
C TYR A 280 -6.77 -15.93 -5.88
N VAL A 281 -6.48 -16.11 -4.58
CA VAL A 281 -5.13 -15.95 -4.03
C VAL A 281 -4.19 -16.99 -4.61
N GLN A 282 -4.62 -18.26 -4.72
CA GLN A 282 -3.80 -19.32 -5.30
C GLN A 282 -3.43 -19.02 -6.76
N LYS A 283 -4.40 -18.57 -7.54
CA LYS A 283 -4.18 -18.18 -8.93
C LYS A 283 -3.28 -16.94 -9.05
N ALA A 284 -3.46 -15.95 -8.16
CA ALA A 284 -2.62 -14.77 -8.10
C ALA A 284 -1.17 -15.13 -7.74
N LEU A 285 -0.95 -16.09 -6.84
CA LEU A 285 0.39 -16.54 -6.49
C LEU A 285 1.14 -17.06 -7.73
N GLU A 286 0.50 -17.93 -8.51
CA GLU A 286 1.10 -18.47 -9.75
C GLU A 286 1.43 -17.34 -10.74
N GLY A 287 0.49 -16.42 -10.97
CA GLY A 287 0.70 -15.29 -11.87
C GLY A 287 1.81 -14.34 -11.39
N ILE A 288 1.87 -14.02 -10.11
CA ILE A 288 2.90 -13.15 -9.53
C ILE A 288 4.28 -13.82 -9.58
N LEU A 289 4.39 -15.10 -9.23
CA LEU A 289 5.66 -15.84 -9.29
C LEU A 289 6.25 -15.86 -10.70
N ASN A 290 5.42 -15.96 -11.73
CA ASN A 290 5.84 -15.88 -13.14
C ASN A 290 6.42 -14.52 -13.54
N HIS A 291 6.21 -13.49 -12.72
CA HIS A 291 6.75 -12.14 -12.93
C HIS A 291 7.93 -11.81 -11.99
N ILE A 292 8.40 -12.78 -11.22
CA ILE A 292 9.61 -12.62 -10.40
C ILE A 292 10.77 -13.30 -11.13
N SER A 293 11.78 -12.51 -11.51
CA SER A 293 12.98 -13.03 -12.19
C SER A 293 13.88 -13.80 -11.24
N GLU A 294 14.84 -14.54 -11.80
CA GLU A 294 15.81 -15.34 -11.02
C GLU A 294 16.64 -14.50 -10.04
N ASP A 295 16.89 -13.22 -10.37
CA ASP A 295 17.62 -12.27 -9.51
C ASP A 295 16.69 -11.42 -8.61
N GLY A 296 15.39 -11.77 -8.51
CA GLY A 296 14.44 -11.16 -7.57
C GLY A 296 13.79 -9.86 -8.05
N ARG A 297 13.85 -9.51 -9.33
CA ARG A 297 13.11 -8.37 -9.88
C ARG A 297 11.64 -8.71 -10.04
N VAL A 298 10.77 -7.86 -9.54
CA VAL A 298 9.32 -7.92 -9.79
C VAL A 298 9.03 -7.13 -11.06
N LEU A 299 8.67 -7.83 -12.13
CA LEU A 299 8.43 -7.30 -13.47
C LEU A 299 6.95 -7.00 -13.70
N GLY A 300 6.63 -6.28 -14.78
CA GLY A 300 5.24 -5.97 -15.14
C GLY A 300 4.58 -4.94 -14.21
N VAL A 301 5.37 -4.12 -13.54
CA VAL A 301 4.93 -3.05 -12.65
C VAL A 301 4.94 -1.72 -13.37
N SER A 302 3.79 -1.05 -13.44
CA SER A 302 3.69 0.27 -14.06
C SER A 302 4.45 1.34 -13.28
N GLY A 303 5.02 2.30 -13.99
CA GLY A 303 5.71 3.46 -13.44
C GLY A 303 4.82 4.34 -12.54
N GLY A 304 5.39 5.42 -12.01
CA GLY A 304 4.64 6.43 -11.25
C GLY A 304 3.47 6.97 -12.07
N THR A 305 2.28 6.95 -11.49
CA THR A 305 1.04 7.21 -12.22
C THR A 305 0.25 8.30 -11.52
N ALA A 306 0.05 9.43 -12.20
CA ALA A 306 -0.91 10.45 -11.78
C ALA A 306 -2.34 10.07 -12.22
N VAL A 307 -3.34 10.80 -11.75
CA VAL A 307 -4.70 10.64 -12.27
C VAL A 307 -4.73 11.02 -13.76
N MET A 308 -5.01 10.06 -14.63
CA MET A 308 -5.00 10.21 -16.07
C MET A 308 -6.37 10.64 -16.60
N LYS A 309 -6.39 11.40 -17.70
CA LYS A 309 -7.64 11.90 -18.28
C LYS A 309 -8.46 10.81 -18.97
N ASP A 310 -7.81 9.79 -19.49
CA ASP A 310 -8.40 8.74 -20.30
C ASP A 310 -7.73 7.38 -20.05
N ARG A 311 -8.28 6.34 -20.65
CA ARG A 311 -7.76 4.96 -20.56
C ARG A 311 -6.36 4.84 -21.16
N ASP A 312 -6.12 5.51 -22.27
CA ASP A 312 -4.83 5.44 -22.95
C ASP A 312 -3.71 6.04 -22.10
N GLY A 313 -4.01 7.06 -21.30
CA GLY A 313 -3.09 7.58 -20.30
C GLY A 313 -2.62 6.50 -19.32
N TYR A 314 -3.53 5.65 -18.82
CA TYR A 314 -3.17 4.52 -17.95
C TYR A 314 -2.52 3.36 -18.72
N ARG A 315 -3.02 3.01 -19.93
CA ARG A 315 -2.48 1.92 -20.75
C ARG A 315 -1.05 2.18 -21.20
N ASN A 316 -0.67 3.44 -21.39
CA ASN A 316 0.64 3.84 -21.90
C ASN A 316 1.68 4.10 -20.80
N ILE A 317 1.36 3.88 -19.51
CA ILE A 317 2.36 3.97 -18.45
C ILE A 317 3.42 2.88 -18.67
N PRO A 318 4.71 3.23 -18.78
CA PRO A 318 5.78 2.26 -18.97
C PRO A 318 5.88 1.27 -17.80
N LYS A 319 6.24 0.01 -18.10
CA LYS A 319 6.41 -1.08 -17.12
C LYS A 319 7.69 -1.90 -17.35
N ASP A 320 8.68 -1.29 -17.99
CA ASP A 320 9.85 -1.99 -18.52
C ASP A 320 10.99 -2.15 -17.50
N TRP A 321 10.87 -1.53 -16.33
CA TRP A 321 11.87 -1.62 -15.26
C TRP A 321 11.24 -1.79 -13.89
N ILE A 322 12.05 -2.25 -12.93
CA ILE A 322 11.57 -2.50 -11.57
C ILE A 322 11.24 -1.20 -10.82
N GLN A 323 10.23 -1.27 -9.97
CA GLN A 323 9.75 -0.16 -9.17
C GLN A 323 9.76 -0.53 -7.69
N GLY A 324 10.12 0.43 -6.80
CA GLY A 324 10.15 0.20 -5.36
C GLY A 324 8.80 -0.29 -4.81
N TRP A 325 7.69 0.28 -5.27
CA TRP A 325 6.35 -0.16 -4.86
C TRP A 325 5.96 -1.55 -5.37
N GLY A 326 6.49 -1.96 -6.53
CA GLY A 326 6.31 -3.32 -7.04
C GLY A 326 7.01 -4.34 -6.15
N GLN A 327 8.27 -4.08 -5.82
CA GLN A 327 9.05 -4.91 -4.90
C GLN A 327 8.38 -4.99 -3.53
N GLY A 328 7.97 -3.83 -2.99
CA GLY A 328 7.36 -3.74 -1.66
C GLY A 328 6.02 -4.46 -1.54
N LEU A 329 5.11 -4.27 -2.50
CA LEU A 329 3.81 -4.95 -2.50
C LEU A 329 3.94 -6.45 -2.75
N ALA A 330 4.90 -6.88 -3.60
CA ALA A 330 5.19 -8.30 -3.78
C ALA A 330 5.72 -8.92 -2.48
N LEU A 331 6.64 -8.26 -1.78
CA LEU A 331 7.13 -8.73 -0.48
C LEU A 331 6.03 -8.78 0.58
N ALA A 332 5.13 -7.79 0.60
CA ALA A 332 3.99 -7.81 1.51
C ALA A 332 3.08 -9.02 1.24
N PHE A 333 2.74 -9.28 -0.02
CA PHE A 333 1.94 -10.43 -0.43
C PHE A 333 2.61 -11.77 -0.09
N LEU A 334 3.87 -11.97 -0.54
CA LEU A 334 4.60 -13.22 -0.30
C LEU A 334 4.82 -13.48 1.20
N SER A 335 5.04 -12.43 1.98
CA SER A 335 5.18 -12.53 3.43
C SER A 335 3.87 -12.91 4.11
N ASP A 336 2.74 -12.35 3.65
CA ASP A 336 1.41 -12.67 4.17
C ASP A 336 0.97 -14.11 3.82
N MET A 337 1.56 -14.73 2.78
CA MET A 337 1.39 -16.15 2.49
C MET A 337 1.96 -17.06 3.59
N LEU A 338 2.95 -16.62 4.34
CA LEU A 338 3.60 -17.40 5.43
C LEU A 338 2.77 -17.45 6.74
N ASN A 339 1.53 -17.03 6.73
CA ASN A 339 0.64 -17.05 7.91
C ASN A 339 0.20 -18.45 8.34
#